data_4ef15a738bad9f831b7925df78b04278
#
_entry.id   4ef15a738bad9f831b7925df78b04278
#
_cell.length_a   1.000
_cell.length_b   1.000
_cell.length_c   1.000
_cell.angle_alpha   90.00
_cell.angle_beta   90.00
_cell.angle_gamma   90.00
#
_symmetry.space_group_name_H-M   'P 1'
#
loop_
_entity.id
_entity.type
_entity.pdbx_description
1 polymer ?
#
loop_
_entity_poly.entity_id
_entity_poly.type
_entity_poly.pdbx_seq_one_letter_code
_entity_poly.pdbx_strand_id
1 'polypeptide(L)'
;MEIDAKVVWLFVFVALYWAYCIFWGIKGALTARTASDYFVAGRQISLWVFILAATATSFSGWTFMGHPGLIYRDGFQYAYASFYAIAIPFTGVMFLKRQWMLGKRFGFITPGEMMAYYFRSDTVRLLVVLVALVFSVPYLGIQLRASGFLFNVLSDGLLDVEAGMWLLSIVVIIYVASGGLRAVAYVDSAQAILLSGGIMIIGIIAINAIGGFGQLTQGIAALTAIDPVTGKAAFGETTPDGYSAYIAIPGMIQYGAGLGTDSAPVGGAWTGIMI
;
A
#
# COMPACT_ATOMS: atom_id res chain seq x y z
N MET A 1 -23.15 -19.28 -20.42
CA MET A 1 -21.93 -18.52 -20.20
C MET A 1 -20.94 -19.51 -19.61
N GLU A 2 -19.98 -20.00 -20.39
CA GLU A 2 -18.93 -20.86 -19.84
C GLU A 2 -18.04 -19.99 -18.94
N ILE A 3 -17.97 -20.38 -17.68
CA ILE A 3 -17.08 -19.69 -16.72
C ILE A 3 -15.66 -20.14 -17.06
N ASP A 4 -14.80 -19.18 -17.39
CA ASP A 4 -13.40 -19.46 -17.67
C ASP A 4 -12.71 -20.12 -16.46
N ALA A 5 -11.81 -21.06 -16.72
CA ALA A 5 -11.01 -21.71 -15.69
C ALA A 5 -10.26 -20.70 -14.78
N LYS A 6 -9.85 -19.56 -15.30
CA LYS A 6 -9.27 -18.43 -14.58
C LYS A 6 -10.20 -17.95 -13.45
N VAL A 7 -11.48 -17.75 -13.76
CA VAL A 7 -12.46 -17.26 -12.82
C VAL A 7 -12.78 -18.31 -11.73
N VAL A 8 -12.82 -19.59 -12.11
CA VAL A 8 -12.98 -20.69 -11.14
C VAL A 8 -11.82 -20.69 -10.14
N TRP A 9 -10.58 -20.61 -10.62
CA TRP A 9 -9.41 -20.55 -9.74
C TRP A 9 -9.39 -19.30 -8.86
N LEU A 10 -9.82 -18.15 -9.37
CA LEU A 10 -9.98 -16.93 -8.57
C LEU A 10 -10.87 -17.19 -7.34
N PHE A 11 -12.07 -17.75 -7.56
CA PHE A 11 -13.00 -18.03 -6.46
C PHE A 11 -12.47 -19.10 -5.50
N VAL A 12 -11.75 -20.10 -6.00
CA VAL A 12 -11.09 -21.11 -5.15
C VAL A 12 -10.08 -20.45 -4.22
N PHE A 13 -9.20 -19.60 -4.75
CA PHE A 13 -8.20 -18.90 -3.92
C PHE A 13 -8.84 -17.92 -2.94
N VAL A 14 -9.88 -17.20 -3.36
CA VAL A 14 -10.65 -16.31 -2.48
C VAL A 14 -11.29 -17.09 -1.33
N ALA A 15 -11.92 -18.24 -1.63
CA ALA A 15 -12.53 -19.08 -0.60
C ALA A 15 -11.50 -19.64 0.40
N LEU A 16 -10.35 -20.10 -0.08
CA LEU A 16 -9.24 -20.56 0.77
C LEU A 16 -8.70 -19.43 1.66
N TYR A 17 -8.54 -18.24 1.10
CA TYR A 17 -8.11 -17.08 1.85
C TYR A 17 -9.15 -16.66 2.91
N TRP A 18 -10.44 -16.66 2.56
CA TRP A 18 -11.51 -16.40 3.52
C TRP A 18 -11.54 -17.42 4.66
N ALA A 19 -11.41 -18.71 4.32
CA ALA A 19 -11.34 -19.76 5.34
C ALA A 19 -10.17 -19.52 6.32
N TYR A 20 -9.03 -19.13 5.81
CA TYR A 20 -7.86 -18.76 6.63
C TYR A 20 -8.15 -17.55 7.54
N CYS A 21 -8.75 -16.48 6.99
CA CYS A 21 -9.11 -15.29 7.76
C CYS A 21 -10.13 -15.60 8.88
N ILE A 22 -11.17 -16.33 8.54
CA ILE A 22 -12.21 -16.72 9.50
C ILE A 22 -11.64 -17.64 10.59
N PHE A 23 -10.78 -18.59 10.22
CA PHE A 23 -10.09 -19.43 11.20
C PHE A 23 -9.34 -18.60 12.25
N TRP A 24 -8.55 -17.62 11.83
CA TRP A 24 -7.83 -16.75 12.76
C TRP A 24 -8.75 -15.81 13.53
N GLY A 25 -9.85 -15.34 12.90
CA GLY A 25 -10.89 -14.58 13.58
C GLY A 25 -11.52 -15.35 14.74
N ILE A 26 -11.93 -16.58 14.50
CA ILE A 26 -12.50 -17.48 15.53
C ILE A 26 -11.46 -17.75 16.61
N LYS A 27 -10.24 -18.13 16.24
CA LYS A 27 -9.18 -18.41 17.20
C LYS A 27 -8.83 -17.19 18.06
N GLY A 28 -8.82 -16.01 17.48
CA GLY A 28 -8.64 -14.75 18.21
C GLY A 28 -9.77 -14.49 19.19
N ALA A 29 -11.02 -14.63 18.76
CA ALA A 29 -12.20 -14.48 19.61
C ALA A 29 -12.19 -15.43 20.83
N LEU A 30 -11.79 -16.68 20.63
CA LEU A 30 -11.70 -17.66 21.70
C LEU A 30 -10.57 -17.40 22.70
N THR A 31 -9.55 -16.62 22.29
CA THR A 31 -8.37 -16.34 23.13
C THR A 31 -8.39 -14.96 23.79
N ALA A 32 -9.11 -14.01 23.24
CA ALA A 32 -9.22 -12.66 23.78
C ALA A 32 -10.18 -12.62 24.96
N ARG A 33 -9.66 -12.40 26.16
CA ARG A 33 -10.44 -12.29 27.41
C ARG A 33 -10.49 -10.88 27.97
N THR A 34 -9.54 -10.05 27.61
CA THR A 34 -9.38 -8.68 28.10
C THR A 34 -9.27 -7.68 26.95
N ALA A 35 -9.52 -6.39 27.21
CA ALA A 35 -9.28 -5.34 26.24
C ALA A 35 -7.82 -5.34 25.73
N SER A 36 -6.87 -5.63 26.62
CA SER A 36 -5.45 -5.76 26.24
C SER A 36 -5.21 -6.93 25.27
N ASP A 37 -5.89 -8.07 25.47
CA ASP A 37 -5.77 -9.20 24.52
C ASP A 37 -6.32 -8.82 23.15
N TYR A 38 -7.42 -8.08 23.11
CA TYR A 38 -8.06 -7.70 21.86
C TYR A 38 -7.28 -6.60 21.12
N PHE A 39 -6.92 -5.52 21.78
CA PHE A 39 -6.32 -4.34 21.12
C PHE A 39 -4.80 -4.42 20.92
N VAL A 40 -4.08 -5.12 21.80
CA VAL A 40 -2.62 -5.24 21.73
C VAL A 40 -2.12 -6.69 21.82
N ALA A 41 -3.02 -7.67 21.56
CA ALA A 41 -2.73 -9.11 21.59
C ALA A 41 -2.05 -9.58 22.88
N GLY A 42 -2.37 -8.95 24.02
CA GLY A 42 -1.70 -9.22 25.31
C GLY A 42 -0.20 -8.89 25.30
N ARG A 43 0.28 -8.15 24.30
CA ARG A 43 1.72 -7.86 24.07
C ARG A 43 2.58 -9.11 23.89
N GLN A 44 2.01 -10.18 23.32
CA GLN A 44 2.65 -11.50 23.18
C GLN A 44 2.90 -11.89 21.71
N ILE A 45 2.87 -10.92 20.79
CA ILE A 45 3.20 -11.17 19.38
C ILE A 45 4.70 -11.44 19.28
N SER A 46 5.08 -12.53 18.58
CA SER A 46 6.48 -12.84 18.33
C SER A 46 7.12 -11.82 17.38
N LEU A 47 8.44 -11.68 17.46
CA LEU A 47 9.18 -10.74 16.61
C LEU A 47 8.92 -10.98 15.12
N TRP A 48 8.92 -12.23 14.68
CA TRP A 48 8.71 -12.57 13.27
C TRP A 48 7.30 -12.23 12.79
N VAL A 49 6.28 -12.55 13.58
CA VAL A 49 4.89 -12.17 13.28
C VAL A 49 4.75 -10.65 13.24
N PHE A 50 5.40 -9.94 14.17
CA PHE A 50 5.41 -8.48 14.18
C PHE A 50 6.05 -7.89 12.93
N ILE A 51 7.23 -8.40 12.51
CA ILE A 51 7.92 -7.91 11.31
C ILE A 51 7.06 -8.14 10.06
N LEU A 52 6.51 -9.34 9.91
CA LEU A 52 5.67 -9.68 8.76
C LEU A 52 4.39 -8.85 8.73
N ALA A 53 3.69 -8.73 9.85
CA ALA A 53 2.47 -7.93 9.94
C ALA A 53 2.74 -6.44 9.70
N ALA A 54 3.80 -5.88 10.27
CA ALA A 54 4.19 -4.49 10.02
C ALA A 54 4.55 -4.25 8.55
N THR A 55 5.20 -5.23 7.90
CA THR A 55 5.48 -5.19 6.47
C THR A 55 4.19 -5.19 5.66
N ALA A 56 3.27 -6.11 5.94
CA ALA A 56 1.96 -6.17 5.25
C ALA A 56 1.17 -4.87 5.41
N THR A 57 1.17 -4.29 6.60
CA THR A 57 0.48 -3.02 6.89
C THR A 57 0.99 -1.86 6.03
N SER A 58 2.26 -1.91 5.61
CA SER A 58 2.85 -0.89 4.73
C SER A 58 2.43 -1.03 3.27
N PHE A 59 1.96 -2.20 2.85
CA PHE A 59 1.43 -2.42 1.51
C PHE A 59 -0.06 -2.08 1.44
N SER A 60 -0.45 -1.41 0.39
CA SER A 60 -1.81 -0.90 0.21
C SER A 60 -2.30 -1.09 -1.22
N GLY A 61 -3.57 -0.80 -1.49
CA GLY A 61 -4.10 -0.74 -2.85
C GLY A 61 -3.34 0.26 -3.72
N TRP A 62 -2.80 1.32 -3.13
CA TRP A 62 -1.87 2.22 -3.79
C TRP A 62 -0.60 1.49 -4.27
N THR A 63 0.04 0.71 -3.43
CA THR A 63 1.28 0.00 -3.76
C THR A 63 1.06 -1.01 -4.89
N PHE A 64 -0.08 -1.69 -4.89
CA PHE A 64 -0.37 -2.75 -5.85
C PHE A 64 -0.97 -2.25 -7.17
N MET A 65 -1.85 -1.26 -7.13
CA MET A 65 -2.56 -0.76 -8.32
C MET A 65 -2.23 0.68 -8.65
N GLY A 66 -2.25 1.58 -7.67
CA GLY A 66 -2.09 3.01 -7.89
C GLY A 66 -0.70 3.38 -8.39
N HIS A 67 0.33 2.92 -7.71
CA HIS A 67 1.71 3.23 -8.05
C HIS A 67 2.15 2.64 -9.41
N PRO A 68 1.94 1.34 -9.71
CA PRO A 68 2.20 0.82 -11.05
C PRO A 68 1.38 1.52 -12.14
N GLY A 69 0.13 1.87 -11.86
CA GLY A 69 -0.72 2.62 -12.79
C GLY A 69 -0.18 4.01 -13.11
N LEU A 70 0.34 4.72 -12.12
CA LEU A 70 0.99 6.03 -12.34
C LEU A 70 2.30 5.89 -13.12
N ILE A 71 3.13 4.89 -12.82
CA ILE A 71 4.34 4.64 -13.60
C ILE A 71 3.97 4.31 -15.06
N TYR A 72 2.94 3.49 -15.28
CA TYR A 72 2.48 3.18 -16.61
C TYR A 72 1.98 4.41 -17.38
N ARG A 73 1.19 5.27 -16.74
CA ARG A 73 0.59 6.44 -17.37
C ARG A 73 1.58 7.59 -17.59
N ASP A 74 2.36 7.92 -16.55
CA ASP A 74 3.11 9.16 -16.47
C ASP A 74 4.64 8.94 -16.49
N GLY A 75 5.08 7.68 -16.39
CA GLY A 75 6.48 7.30 -16.50
C GLY A 75 7.21 7.08 -15.18
N PHE A 76 8.50 6.79 -15.30
CA PHE A 76 9.39 6.41 -14.20
C PHE A 76 9.61 7.53 -13.18
N GLN A 77 9.23 8.76 -13.49
CA GLN A 77 9.27 9.86 -12.53
C GLN A 77 8.51 9.54 -11.22
N TYR A 78 7.50 8.66 -11.26
CA TYR A 78 6.78 8.21 -10.07
C TYR A 78 7.46 7.07 -9.32
N ALA A 79 8.52 6.46 -9.87
CA ALA A 79 9.26 5.38 -9.18
C ALA A 79 9.91 5.85 -7.87
N TYR A 80 10.26 7.15 -7.77
CA TYR A 80 10.80 7.72 -6.53
C TYR A 80 9.81 7.72 -5.37
N ALA A 81 8.52 7.60 -5.61
CA ALA A 81 7.53 7.40 -4.55
C ALA A 81 7.87 6.20 -3.66
N SER A 82 8.65 5.23 -4.16
CA SER A 82 9.16 4.11 -3.37
C SER A 82 10.11 4.52 -2.23
N PHE A 83 10.59 5.77 -2.20
CA PHE A 83 11.40 6.29 -1.09
C PHE A 83 10.68 6.26 0.26
N TYR A 84 9.34 6.28 0.27
CA TYR A 84 8.60 6.11 1.52
C TYR A 84 8.94 4.79 2.22
N ALA A 85 9.29 3.75 1.47
CA ALA A 85 9.70 2.46 2.02
C ALA A 85 10.96 2.55 2.89
N ILE A 86 11.79 3.55 2.68
CA ILE A 86 12.98 3.85 3.48
C ILE A 86 12.65 4.88 4.58
N ALA A 87 11.87 5.89 4.26
CA ALA A 87 11.55 6.98 5.19
C ALA A 87 10.76 6.48 6.41
N ILE A 88 9.81 5.58 6.22
CA ILE A 88 8.98 5.03 7.32
C ILE A 88 9.84 4.27 8.35
N PRO A 89 10.68 3.28 7.98
CA PRO A 89 11.56 2.62 8.93
C PRO A 89 12.53 3.56 9.64
N PHE A 90 13.07 4.55 8.94
CA PHE A 90 13.99 5.54 9.50
C PHE A 90 13.33 6.34 10.63
N THR A 91 12.14 6.88 10.37
CA THR A 91 11.37 7.59 11.42
C THR A 91 10.98 6.67 12.55
N GLY A 92 10.66 5.39 12.25
CA GLY A 92 10.40 4.36 13.23
C GLY A 92 11.57 4.16 14.20
N VAL A 93 12.80 4.06 13.70
CA VAL A 93 14.00 3.91 14.55
C VAL A 93 14.14 5.09 15.52
N MET A 94 13.80 6.30 15.08
CA MET A 94 13.92 7.50 15.93
C MET A 94 12.88 7.54 17.06
N PHE A 95 11.65 7.10 16.81
CA PHE A 95 10.53 7.37 17.71
C PHE A 95 9.95 6.12 18.40
N LEU A 96 9.92 4.97 17.73
CA LEU A 96 9.23 3.77 18.22
C LEU A 96 9.75 3.26 19.56
N LYS A 97 11.06 3.30 19.78
CA LYS A 97 11.64 2.86 21.06
C LYS A 97 11.13 3.68 22.23
N ARG A 98 11.02 4.99 22.07
CA ARG A 98 10.51 5.89 23.11
C ARG A 98 9.04 5.67 23.37
N GLN A 99 8.23 5.55 22.32
CA GLN A 99 6.80 5.26 22.42
C GLN A 99 6.56 3.89 23.09
N TRP A 100 7.33 2.88 22.71
CA TRP A 100 7.24 1.55 23.32
C TRP A 100 7.56 1.59 24.81
N MET A 101 8.62 2.29 25.22
CA MET A 101 8.98 2.43 26.64
C MET A 101 7.88 3.12 27.44
N LEU A 102 7.28 4.20 26.90
CA LEU A 102 6.17 4.90 27.54
C LEU A 102 4.92 4.00 27.64
N GLY A 103 4.56 3.34 26.55
CA GLY A 103 3.43 2.40 26.52
C GLY A 103 3.62 1.24 27.52
N LYS A 104 4.86 0.74 27.68
CA LYS A 104 5.15 -0.33 28.63
C LYS A 104 5.13 0.17 30.09
N ARG A 105 5.66 1.36 30.33
CA ARG A 105 5.73 1.96 31.68
C ARG A 105 4.38 2.39 32.23
N PHE A 106 3.55 3.01 31.40
CA PHE A 106 2.27 3.60 31.81
C PHE A 106 1.06 2.76 31.40
N GLY A 107 1.24 1.69 30.65
CA GLY A 107 0.16 0.81 30.24
C GLY A 107 -0.69 1.34 29.08
N PHE A 108 -0.27 2.40 28.37
CA PHE A 108 -1.04 2.98 27.29
C PHE A 108 -1.32 1.95 26.17
N ILE A 109 -2.56 1.92 25.72
CA ILE A 109 -3.02 1.06 24.61
C ILE A 109 -3.10 1.88 23.31
N THR A 110 -3.53 3.14 23.42
CA THR A 110 -3.76 4.01 22.26
C THR A 110 -2.89 5.28 22.30
N PRO A 111 -2.56 5.86 21.14
CA PRO A 111 -1.92 7.18 21.10
C PRO A 111 -2.73 8.28 21.79
N GLY A 112 -4.08 8.19 21.72
CA GLY A 112 -4.97 9.13 22.38
C GLY A 112 -4.82 9.13 23.91
N GLU A 113 -4.65 7.94 24.53
CA GLU A 113 -4.38 7.85 25.97
C GLU A 113 -3.05 8.49 26.35
N MET A 114 -2.00 8.26 25.56
CA MET A 114 -0.68 8.85 25.80
C MET A 114 -0.74 10.38 25.72
N MET A 115 -1.42 10.93 24.71
CA MET A 115 -1.57 12.37 24.53
C MET A 115 -2.43 13.00 25.64
N ALA A 116 -3.56 12.35 26.01
CA ALA A 116 -4.41 12.81 27.11
C ALA A 116 -3.64 12.85 28.43
N TYR A 117 -2.83 11.86 28.72
CA TYR A 117 -1.98 11.83 29.89
C TYR A 117 -0.95 12.95 29.90
N TYR A 118 -0.27 13.18 28.78
CA TYR A 118 0.76 14.21 28.64
C TYR A 118 0.17 15.62 28.82
N PHE A 119 -0.92 15.91 28.12
CA PHE A 119 -1.58 17.23 28.16
C PHE A 119 -2.59 17.39 29.31
N ARG A 120 -2.86 16.34 30.08
CA ARG A 120 -3.86 16.30 31.16
C ARG A 120 -5.23 16.77 30.68
N SER A 121 -5.65 16.33 29.49
CA SER A 121 -6.88 16.82 28.86
C SER A 121 -7.56 15.71 28.05
N ASP A 122 -8.81 15.40 28.41
CA ASP A 122 -9.65 14.47 27.65
C ASP A 122 -10.08 15.05 26.30
N THR A 123 -10.13 16.37 26.17
CA THR A 123 -10.37 17.04 24.89
C THR A 123 -9.30 16.70 23.87
N VAL A 124 -8.04 16.60 24.28
CA VAL A 124 -6.94 16.17 23.39
C VAL A 124 -7.14 14.72 22.95
N ARG A 125 -7.61 13.84 23.82
CA ARG A 125 -7.95 12.45 23.45
C ARG A 125 -9.03 12.42 22.37
N LEU A 126 -10.10 13.19 22.55
CA LEU A 126 -11.18 13.31 21.58
C LEU A 126 -10.68 13.83 20.23
N LEU A 127 -9.84 14.85 20.27
CA LEU A 127 -9.24 15.42 19.05
C LEU A 127 -8.40 14.37 18.30
N VAL A 128 -7.58 13.59 18.98
CA VAL A 128 -6.79 12.50 18.36
C VAL A 128 -7.70 11.48 17.71
N VAL A 129 -8.82 11.10 18.36
CA VAL A 129 -9.79 10.15 17.77
C VAL A 129 -10.46 10.75 16.55
N LEU A 130 -10.88 12.01 16.59
CA LEU A 130 -11.49 12.69 15.45
C LEU A 130 -10.54 12.76 14.24
N VAL A 131 -9.30 13.18 14.48
CA VAL A 131 -8.28 13.21 13.43
C VAL A 131 -8.08 11.82 12.83
N ALA A 132 -7.93 10.80 13.67
CA ALA A 132 -7.78 9.43 13.21
C ALA A 132 -8.95 8.99 12.32
N LEU A 133 -10.20 9.28 12.71
CA LEU A 133 -11.39 8.91 11.92
C LEU A 133 -11.46 9.66 10.59
N VAL A 134 -11.24 10.99 10.60
CA VAL A 134 -11.29 11.83 9.40
C VAL A 134 -10.31 11.36 8.32
N PHE A 135 -9.12 10.89 8.71
CA PHE A 135 -8.12 10.43 7.76
C PHE A 135 -8.23 8.93 7.44
N SER A 136 -8.63 8.09 8.40
CA SER A 136 -8.70 6.64 8.19
C SER A 136 -9.89 6.24 7.32
N VAL A 137 -11.04 6.91 7.43
CA VAL A 137 -12.24 6.55 6.66
C VAL A 137 -12.05 6.74 5.15
N PRO A 138 -11.56 7.90 4.64
CA PRO A 138 -11.25 8.05 3.22
C PRO A 138 -10.16 7.08 2.75
N TYR A 139 -9.12 6.87 3.57
CA TYR A 139 -8.05 5.94 3.26
C TYR A 139 -8.57 4.50 3.10
N LEU A 140 -9.45 4.05 3.98
CA LEU A 140 -10.12 2.75 3.86
C LEU A 140 -10.95 2.65 2.58
N GLY A 141 -11.68 3.71 2.22
CA GLY A 141 -12.46 3.77 0.99
C GLY A 141 -11.60 3.54 -0.27
N ILE A 142 -10.39 4.09 -0.31
CA ILE A 142 -9.44 3.86 -1.42
C ILE A 142 -9.03 2.38 -1.47
N GLN A 143 -8.78 1.73 -0.34
CA GLN A 143 -8.41 0.31 -0.29
C GLN A 143 -9.54 -0.59 -0.82
N LEU A 144 -10.77 -0.32 -0.38
CA LEU A 144 -11.94 -1.06 -0.84
C LEU A 144 -12.16 -0.88 -2.34
N ARG A 145 -12.03 0.33 -2.85
CA ARG A 145 -12.17 0.61 -4.28
C ARG A 145 -11.09 -0.11 -5.11
N ALA A 146 -9.85 -0.13 -4.65
CA ALA A 146 -8.77 -0.87 -5.29
C ALA A 146 -9.09 -2.37 -5.37
N SER A 147 -9.62 -2.97 -4.28
CA SER A 147 -10.05 -4.37 -4.30
C SER A 147 -11.20 -4.61 -5.27
N GLY A 148 -12.17 -3.70 -5.35
CA GLY A 148 -13.27 -3.78 -6.29
C GLY A 148 -12.80 -3.83 -7.75
N PHE A 149 -11.91 -2.93 -8.13
CA PHE A 149 -11.30 -2.94 -9.46
C PHE A 149 -10.51 -4.23 -9.73
N LEU A 150 -9.74 -4.71 -8.74
CA LEU A 150 -8.99 -5.95 -8.89
C LEU A 150 -9.90 -7.14 -9.18
N PHE A 151 -10.97 -7.31 -8.41
CA PHE A 151 -11.93 -8.39 -8.62
C PHE A 151 -12.67 -8.27 -9.94
N ASN A 152 -13.03 -7.05 -10.36
CA ASN A 152 -13.65 -6.82 -11.66
C ASN A 152 -12.74 -7.27 -12.80
N VAL A 153 -11.47 -6.86 -12.80
CA VAL A 153 -10.49 -7.23 -13.83
C VAL A 153 -10.18 -8.73 -13.81
N LEU A 154 -9.97 -9.31 -12.63
CA LEU A 154 -9.64 -10.74 -12.52
C LEU A 154 -10.79 -11.66 -12.86
N SER A 155 -12.05 -11.20 -12.69
CA SER A 155 -13.25 -11.96 -13.05
C SER A 155 -13.74 -11.68 -14.46
N ASP A 156 -12.98 -10.93 -15.28
CA ASP A 156 -13.35 -10.50 -16.63
C ASP A 156 -14.72 -9.79 -16.68
N GLY A 157 -14.98 -8.95 -15.65
CA GLY A 157 -16.20 -8.17 -15.51
C GLY A 157 -17.40 -8.96 -14.93
N LEU A 158 -17.23 -10.21 -14.52
CA LEU A 158 -18.30 -10.99 -13.89
C LEU A 158 -18.74 -10.37 -12.55
N LEU A 159 -17.78 -9.86 -11.79
CA LEU A 159 -18.04 -9.08 -10.59
C LEU A 159 -17.90 -7.59 -10.94
N ASP A 160 -18.92 -6.81 -10.65
CA ASP A 160 -18.80 -5.35 -10.70
C ASP A 160 -17.89 -4.85 -9.56
N VAL A 161 -17.44 -3.60 -9.66
CA VAL A 161 -16.53 -3.01 -8.68
C VAL A 161 -17.14 -3.00 -7.28
N GLU A 162 -18.43 -2.74 -7.18
CA GLU A 162 -19.14 -2.66 -5.91
C GLU A 162 -19.23 -4.04 -5.23
N ALA A 163 -19.56 -5.09 -5.99
CA ALA A 163 -19.56 -6.46 -5.48
C ALA A 163 -18.18 -6.89 -4.98
N GLY A 164 -17.11 -6.52 -5.70
CA GLY A 164 -15.74 -6.78 -5.27
C GLY A 164 -15.36 -6.04 -3.97
N MET A 165 -15.83 -4.80 -3.79
CA MET A 165 -15.67 -4.06 -2.53
C MET A 165 -16.36 -4.76 -1.36
N TRP A 166 -17.61 -5.19 -1.54
CA TRP A 166 -18.35 -5.93 -0.52
C TRP A 166 -17.71 -7.25 -0.18
N LEU A 167 -17.24 -7.98 -1.18
CA LEU A 167 -16.59 -9.28 -1.01
C LEU A 167 -15.37 -9.19 -0.07
N LEU A 168 -14.52 -8.17 -0.23
CA LEU A 168 -13.42 -7.94 0.70
C LEU A 168 -13.91 -7.44 2.06
N SER A 169 -14.84 -6.48 2.09
CA SER A 169 -15.30 -5.83 3.33
C SER A 169 -15.86 -6.83 4.32
N ILE A 170 -16.68 -7.77 3.85
CA ILE A 170 -17.34 -8.76 4.70
C ILE A 170 -16.32 -9.61 5.46
N VAL A 171 -15.34 -10.17 4.76
CA VAL A 171 -14.35 -11.02 5.43
C VAL A 171 -13.46 -10.22 6.39
N VAL A 172 -13.09 -8.99 6.01
CA VAL A 172 -12.29 -8.11 6.88
C VAL A 172 -13.05 -7.78 8.16
N ILE A 173 -14.31 -7.36 8.06
CA ILE A 173 -15.15 -7.07 9.22
C ILE A 173 -15.25 -8.29 10.13
N ILE A 174 -15.49 -9.48 9.57
CA ILE A 174 -15.65 -10.71 10.35
C ILE A 174 -14.37 -11.00 11.15
N TYR A 175 -13.20 -11.09 10.53
CA TYR A 175 -12.01 -11.52 11.27
C TYR A 175 -11.42 -10.43 12.16
N VAL A 176 -11.54 -9.15 11.78
CA VAL A 176 -11.05 -8.04 12.61
C VAL A 176 -11.92 -7.86 13.84
N ALA A 177 -13.25 -7.78 13.65
CA ALA A 177 -14.17 -7.57 14.76
C ALA A 177 -14.19 -8.75 15.74
N SER A 178 -14.06 -9.99 15.25
CA SER A 178 -14.06 -11.16 16.12
C SER A 178 -12.70 -11.41 16.79
N GLY A 179 -11.60 -11.30 16.05
CA GLY A 179 -10.30 -11.77 16.49
C GLY A 179 -9.31 -10.72 17.00
N GLY A 180 -9.61 -9.43 16.81
CA GLY A 180 -8.75 -8.33 17.25
C GLY A 180 -7.35 -8.37 16.63
N LEU A 181 -6.40 -7.66 17.26
CA LEU A 181 -5.04 -7.52 16.74
C LEU A 181 -4.30 -8.86 16.53
N ARG A 182 -4.59 -9.86 17.35
CA ARG A 182 -3.94 -11.18 17.19
C ARG A 182 -4.31 -11.85 15.88
N ALA A 183 -5.59 -11.86 15.52
CA ALA A 183 -6.05 -12.39 14.24
C ALA A 183 -5.47 -11.61 13.07
N VAL A 184 -5.54 -10.28 13.14
CA VAL A 184 -4.96 -9.39 12.12
C VAL A 184 -3.48 -9.70 11.91
N ALA A 185 -2.67 -9.78 12.97
CA ALA A 185 -1.24 -10.02 12.86
C ALA A 185 -0.88 -11.35 12.17
N TYR A 186 -1.64 -12.42 12.39
CA TYR A 186 -1.41 -13.69 11.70
C TYR A 186 -1.90 -13.69 10.26
N VAL A 187 -3.03 -13.04 9.98
CA VAL A 187 -3.52 -12.84 8.60
C VAL A 187 -2.52 -12.01 7.81
N ASP A 188 -2.08 -10.90 8.36
CA ASP A 188 -1.09 -10.01 7.75
C ASP A 188 0.25 -10.71 7.50
N SER A 189 0.67 -11.60 8.42
CA SER A 189 1.91 -12.36 8.23
C SER A 189 1.86 -13.26 6.99
N ALA A 190 0.74 -13.93 6.76
CA ALA A 190 0.56 -14.70 5.53
C ALA A 190 0.49 -13.79 4.29
N GLN A 191 -0.19 -12.66 4.40
CA GLN A 191 -0.27 -11.67 3.33
C GLN A 191 1.11 -11.12 2.97
N ALA A 192 1.98 -10.82 3.96
CA ALA A 192 3.34 -10.34 3.70
C ALA A 192 4.15 -11.33 2.85
N ILE A 193 4.06 -12.62 3.16
CA ILE A 193 4.74 -13.68 2.41
C ILE A 193 4.19 -13.78 0.99
N LEU A 194 2.85 -13.82 0.85
CA LEU A 194 2.18 -13.91 -0.45
C LEU A 194 2.45 -12.69 -1.32
N LEU A 195 2.41 -11.48 -0.73
CA LEU A 195 2.70 -10.23 -1.43
C LEU A 195 4.14 -10.18 -1.92
N SER A 196 5.09 -10.41 -1.04
CA SER A 196 6.51 -10.35 -1.40
C SER A 196 6.87 -11.39 -2.46
N GLY A 197 6.41 -12.63 -2.29
CA GLY A 197 6.59 -13.68 -3.29
C GLY A 197 5.87 -13.40 -4.60
N GLY A 198 4.62 -12.96 -4.52
CA GLY A 198 3.79 -12.64 -5.69
C GLY A 198 4.36 -11.52 -6.54
N ILE A 199 4.78 -10.42 -5.92
CA ILE A 199 5.39 -9.29 -6.64
C ILE A 199 6.68 -9.73 -7.35
N MET A 200 7.53 -10.50 -6.67
CA MET A 200 8.76 -11.02 -7.29
C MET A 200 8.45 -11.95 -8.46
N ILE A 201 7.51 -12.87 -8.30
CA ILE A 201 7.11 -13.80 -9.36
C ILE A 201 6.54 -13.06 -10.56
N ILE A 202 5.63 -12.10 -10.34
CA ILE A 202 5.05 -11.27 -11.41
C ILE A 202 6.16 -10.51 -12.14
N GLY A 203 7.11 -9.91 -11.40
CA GLY A 203 8.25 -9.22 -12.00
C GLY A 203 9.11 -10.14 -12.88
N ILE A 204 9.42 -11.35 -12.41
CA ILE A 204 10.19 -12.35 -13.16
C ILE A 204 9.43 -12.77 -14.43
N ILE A 205 8.13 -13.07 -14.29
CA ILE A 205 7.29 -13.44 -15.44
C ILE A 205 7.25 -12.33 -16.48
N ALA A 206 7.04 -11.08 -16.04
CA ALA A 206 6.99 -9.91 -16.92
C ALA A 206 8.32 -9.70 -17.67
N ILE A 207 9.45 -9.78 -16.97
CA ILE A 207 10.78 -9.66 -17.61
C ILE A 207 11.03 -10.79 -18.61
N ASN A 208 10.68 -12.02 -18.28
CA ASN A 208 10.81 -13.14 -19.20
C ASN A 208 9.90 -13.01 -20.42
N ALA A 209 8.66 -12.54 -20.24
CA ALA A 209 7.70 -12.34 -21.32
C ALA A 209 8.16 -11.28 -22.32
N ILE A 210 8.89 -10.26 -21.86
CA ILE A 210 9.46 -9.20 -22.70
C ILE A 210 10.73 -9.68 -23.43
N GLY A 211 11.36 -10.78 -23.00
CA GLY A 211 12.62 -11.27 -23.55
C GLY A 211 13.87 -10.84 -22.78
N GLY A 212 13.70 -10.44 -21.51
CA GLY A 212 14.77 -10.11 -20.59
C GLY A 212 15.04 -8.61 -20.41
N PHE A 213 15.99 -8.28 -19.55
CA PHE A 213 16.33 -6.87 -19.22
C PHE A 213 16.83 -6.05 -20.42
N GLY A 214 17.51 -6.69 -21.39
CA GLY A 214 17.96 -6.01 -22.60
C GLY A 214 16.79 -5.49 -23.44
N GLN A 215 15.77 -6.31 -23.64
CA GLN A 215 14.56 -5.92 -24.36
C GLN A 215 13.74 -4.89 -23.57
N LEU A 216 13.68 -5.01 -22.25
CA LEU A 216 13.06 -4.00 -21.38
C LEU A 216 13.71 -2.63 -21.57
N THR A 217 15.05 -2.57 -21.55
CA THR A 217 15.78 -1.31 -21.73
C THR A 217 15.56 -0.71 -23.12
N GLN A 218 15.57 -1.53 -24.17
CA GLN A 218 15.28 -1.08 -25.52
C GLN A 218 13.83 -0.59 -25.67
N GLY A 219 12.88 -1.30 -25.08
CA GLY A 219 11.47 -0.90 -25.06
C GLY A 219 11.26 0.45 -24.35
N ILE A 220 11.89 0.64 -23.19
CA ILE A 220 11.84 1.92 -22.47
C ILE A 220 12.48 3.05 -23.30
N ALA A 221 13.60 2.80 -23.94
CA ALA A 221 14.24 3.77 -24.85
C ALA A 221 13.31 4.15 -26.01
N ALA A 222 12.59 3.18 -26.57
CA ALA A 222 11.61 3.45 -27.65
C ALA A 222 10.42 4.29 -27.13
N LEU A 223 9.96 4.07 -25.90
CA LEU A 223 8.88 4.88 -25.29
C LEU A 223 9.31 6.33 -25.01
N THR A 224 10.60 6.57 -24.86
CA THR A 224 11.14 7.93 -24.64
C THR A 224 11.43 8.67 -25.94
N ALA A 225 11.29 8.00 -27.09
CA ALA A 225 11.51 8.63 -28.39
C ALA A 225 10.51 9.77 -28.62
N ILE A 226 11.01 10.90 -29.06
CA ILE A 226 10.20 12.07 -29.43
C ILE A 226 9.94 12.04 -30.91
N ASP A 227 8.67 12.11 -31.29
CA ASP A 227 8.26 12.25 -32.67
C ASP A 227 8.80 13.58 -33.23
N PRO A 228 9.64 13.55 -34.26
CA PRO A 228 10.25 14.74 -34.81
C PRO A 228 9.24 15.71 -35.47
N VAL A 229 8.04 15.21 -35.82
CA VAL A 229 7.00 16.02 -36.46
C VAL A 229 6.14 16.72 -35.44
N THR A 230 5.72 16.02 -34.39
CA THR A 230 4.79 16.54 -33.38
C THR A 230 5.51 17.13 -32.16
N GLY A 231 6.78 16.83 -31.99
CA GLY A 231 7.56 17.22 -30.79
C GLY A 231 7.08 16.57 -29.50
N LYS A 232 6.24 15.53 -29.60
CA LYS A 232 5.66 14.84 -28.45
C LYS A 232 6.35 13.50 -28.22
N ALA A 233 6.46 13.11 -26.96
CA ALA A 233 6.91 11.78 -26.58
C ALA A 233 5.88 10.73 -27.02
N ALA A 234 6.37 9.54 -27.39
CA ALA A 234 5.50 8.40 -27.72
C ALA A 234 4.64 8.01 -26.50
N PHE A 235 5.18 8.18 -25.31
CA PHE A 235 4.50 7.92 -24.05
C PHE A 235 4.97 8.91 -22.95
N GLY A 236 4.05 9.30 -22.07
CA GLY A 236 4.31 10.30 -21.04
C GLY A 236 4.27 11.73 -21.57
N GLU A 237 4.75 12.66 -20.77
CA GLU A 237 4.78 14.08 -21.12
C GLU A 237 6.12 14.46 -21.77
N THR A 238 6.07 15.39 -22.70
CA THR A 238 7.26 16.06 -23.25
C THR A 238 7.59 17.27 -22.39
N THR A 239 8.85 17.39 -21.99
CA THR A 239 9.32 18.53 -21.24
C THR A 239 9.49 19.76 -22.13
N PRO A 240 9.54 20.99 -21.58
CA PRO A 240 9.80 22.20 -22.34
C PRO A 240 11.09 22.15 -23.17
N ASP A 241 12.10 21.42 -22.68
CA ASP A 241 13.38 21.24 -23.38
C ASP A 241 13.37 20.13 -24.43
N GLY A 242 12.21 19.53 -24.71
CA GLY A 242 12.04 18.51 -25.74
C GLY A 242 12.45 17.10 -25.32
N TYR A 243 12.66 16.81 -24.06
CA TYR A 243 12.93 15.47 -23.56
C TYR A 243 11.64 14.74 -23.15
N SER A 244 11.62 13.44 -23.31
CA SER A 244 10.54 12.64 -22.75
C SER A 244 10.66 12.55 -21.23
N ALA A 245 9.58 12.88 -20.54
CA ALA A 245 9.51 12.77 -19.08
C ALA A 245 9.31 11.33 -18.59
N TYR A 246 9.16 10.35 -19.49
CA TYR A 246 8.79 8.98 -19.09
C TYR A 246 9.82 8.30 -18.17
N ILE A 247 11.12 8.48 -18.42
CA ILE A 247 12.19 7.97 -17.54
C ILE A 247 12.89 9.05 -16.76
N ALA A 248 12.49 10.29 -16.93
CA ALA A 248 13.11 11.47 -16.42
C ALA A 248 12.37 11.98 -15.17
N ILE A 249 13.12 12.49 -14.19
CA ILE A 249 12.52 13.25 -13.09
C ILE A 249 12.66 14.73 -13.46
N PRO A 250 11.57 15.42 -13.85
CA PRO A 250 11.61 16.80 -14.27
C PRO A 250 12.24 17.69 -13.20
N GLY A 251 13.15 18.54 -13.61
CA GLY A 251 13.73 19.56 -12.75
C GLY A 251 14.82 19.12 -11.79
N MET A 252 15.21 17.83 -11.76
CA MET A 252 16.23 17.37 -10.82
C MET A 252 17.56 16.96 -11.42
N ILE A 253 17.56 16.08 -12.37
CA ILE A 253 18.78 15.44 -12.85
C ILE A 253 19.05 15.75 -14.32
N GLN A 254 18.00 15.91 -15.12
CA GLN A 254 18.12 16.06 -16.56
C GLN A 254 18.25 17.47 -17.03
N TYR A 255 17.76 18.40 -16.25
CA TYR A 255 17.74 19.79 -16.65
C TYR A 255 18.87 20.52 -15.95
N GLY A 256 19.90 20.88 -16.72
CA GLY A 256 20.93 21.78 -16.26
C GLY A 256 20.40 23.16 -15.83
N ALA A 257 19.13 23.43 -16.17
CA ALA A 257 18.43 24.66 -15.87
C ALA A 257 17.94 24.78 -14.41
N GLY A 258 18.23 23.81 -13.59
CA GLY A 258 17.97 23.90 -12.16
C GLY A 258 16.52 23.69 -11.71
N LEU A 259 16.45 23.35 -10.45
CA LEU A 259 15.22 23.07 -9.74
C LEU A 259 14.36 24.33 -9.60
N GLY A 260 13.07 24.19 -9.95
CA GLY A 260 12.10 25.25 -9.70
C GLY A 260 12.13 26.42 -10.68
N THR A 261 12.69 26.25 -11.87
CA THR A 261 12.54 27.21 -12.95
C THR A 261 11.21 27.02 -13.67
N ASP A 262 10.73 28.05 -14.35
CA ASP A 262 9.50 27.98 -15.14
C ASP A 262 9.56 26.94 -16.27
N SER A 263 10.77 26.66 -16.77
CA SER A 263 11.05 25.65 -17.80
C SER A 263 11.20 24.23 -17.26
N ALA A 264 11.50 24.08 -15.98
CA ALA A 264 11.65 22.80 -15.30
C ALA A 264 11.07 22.89 -13.89
N PRO A 265 9.77 23.09 -13.75
CA PRO A 265 9.15 23.17 -12.43
C PRO A 265 9.37 21.85 -11.72
N VAL A 266 9.90 21.92 -10.51
CA VAL A 266 9.82 20.80 -9.58
C VAL A 266 8.34 20.61 -9.31
N GLY A 267 7.71 19.76 -10.07
CA GLY A 267 6.28 19.52 -9.94
C GLY A 267 5.93 19.22 -8.49
N GLY A 268 4.73 19.59 -8.07
CA GLY A 268 4.21 19.34 -6.72
C GLY A 268 4.35 17.89 -6.25
N ALA A 269 4.64 16.97 -7.17
CA ALA A 269 4.98 15.59 -6.89
C ALA A 269 6.24 15.43 -6.02
N TRP A 270 7.27 16.24 -6.20
CA TRP A 270 8.48 16.17 -5.36
C TRP A 270 8.25 16.75 -3.98
N THR A 271 7.64 17.92 -3.92
CA THR A 271 7.35 18.57 -2.63
C THR A 271 6.26 17.84 -1.86
N GLY A 272 5.25 17.29 -2.53
CA GLY A 272 4.17 16.54 -1.89
C GLY A 272 4.54 15.17 -1.36
N ILE A 273 5.65 14.58 -1.82
CA ILE A 273 6.11 13.25 -1.36
C ILE A 273 7.24 13.36 -0.34
N MET A 274 8.00 14.44 -0.37
CA MET A 274 9.06 14.67 0.61
C MET A 274 8.56 15.32 1.91
N ILE A 275 7.34 15.84 1.94
CA ILE A 275 6.63 16.31 3.13
C ILE A 275 5.68 15.24 3.64
#